data_a0bdbf5999ba7a8c9ec7e1af37d4d8cc
#
_entry.id   a0bdbf5999ba7a8c9ec7e1af37d4d8cc
#
_cell.length_a   1.000
_cell.length_b   1.000
_cell.length_c   1.000
_cell.angle_alpha   90.00
_cell.angle_beta   90.00
_cell.angle_gamma   90.00
#
_symmetry.space_group_name_H-M   'P 1'
#
loop_
_entity.id
_entity.type
_entity.pdbx_description
1 polymer ?
#
loop_
_entity_poly.entity_id
_entity_poly.type
_entity_poly.pdbx_seq_one_letter_code
_entity_poly.pdbx_strand_id
1 'polypeptide(L)'
;RDNVELIDVRATPIERFTENGLVVDGREFELDVVILATGFDAGTGALARMDVRGREGCSLTEMWNKDIRSTLGLQVHGFPNLFTVAGPLAPSTAFCNMATCLQQQVDWVSDCIAFLRKHDKSVIEPTVEKENEWVTHHDEVANATLMMRTNSWYTGANVEGKPRRLLSYIGGVG
;
A
#
# COMPACT_ATOMS: atom_id res chain seq x y z
N ARG A 1 -4.36 -18.42 -27.68
CA ARG A 1 -4.58 -19.86 -27.88
C ARG A 1 -6.07 -20.04 -28.24
N ASP A 2 -6.37 -20.99 -29.07
CA ASP A 2 -7.73 -21.19 -29.59
C ASP A 2 -8.75 -21.64 -28.51
N ASN A 3 -8.25 -22.10 -27.36
CA ASN A 3 -9.03 -22.53 -26.20
C ASN A 3 -9.06 -21.50 -25.06
N VAL A 4 -8.76 -20.22 -25.36
CA VAL A 4 -8.77 -19.12 -24.37
C VAL A 4 -9.65 -18.00 -24.88
N GLU A 5 -10.63 -17.61 -24.11
CA GLU A 5 -11.45 -16.42 -24.34
C GLU A 5 -11.12 -15.34 -23.30
N LEU A 6 -10.91 -14.10 -23.74
CA LEU A 6 -10.67 -12.95 -22.88
C LEU A 6 -11.91 -12.06 -22.88
N ILE A 7 -12.43 -11.78 -21.69
CA ILE A 7 -13.61 -10.93 -21.50
C ILE A 7 -13.22 -9.75 -20.62
N ASP A 8 -13.53 -8.54 -21.08
CA ASP A 8 -13.34 -7.32 -20.29
C ASP A 8 -14.53 -7.12 -19.34
N VAL A 9 -14.39 -7.61 -18.12
CA VAL A 9 -15.43 -7.49 -17.09
C VAL A 9 -15.62 -6.05 -16.54
N ARG A 10 -14.82 -5.09 -16.99
CA ARG A 10 -15.09 -3.66 -16.72
C ARG A 10 -16.09 -3.10 -17.71
N ALA A 11 -16.01 -3.51 -18.96
CA ALA A 11 -16.96 -3.13 -20.01
C ALA A 11 -18.28 -3.90 -19.85
N THR A 12 -18.19 -5.20 -19.55
CA THR A 12 -19.31 -6.12 -19.36
C THR A 12 -19.19 -6.85 -18.03
N PRO A 13 -19.73 -6.29 -16.93
CA PRO A 13 -19.59 -6.88 -15.60
C PRO A 13 -20.20 -8.28 -15.48
N ILE A 14 -19.65 -9.09 -14.58
CA ILE A 14 -20.27 -10.36 -14.19
C ILE A 14 -21.62 -10.04 -13.54
N GLU A 15 -22.71 -10.55 -14.12
CA GLU A 15 -24.07 -10.29 -13.64
C GLU A 15 -24.42 -11.15 -12.43
N ARG A 16 -24.11 -12.45 -12.50
CA ARG A 16 -24.37 -13.42 -11.44
C ARG A 16 -23.57 -14.70 -11.63
N PHE A 17 -23.44 -15.44 -10.56
CA PHE A 17 -23.00 -16.83 -10.58
C PHE A 17 -24.22 -17.74 -10.70
N THR A 18 -24.04 -18.87 -11.38
CA THR A 18 -25.03 -19.94 -11.52
C THR A 18 -24.49 -21.25 -10.93
N GLU A 19 -25.29 -22.28 -10.90
CA GLU A 19 -24.85 -23.62 -10.49
C GLU A 19 -23.78 -24.19 -11.43
N ASN A 20 -23.80 -23.78 -12.69
CA ASN A 20 -22.92 -24.30 -13.73
C ASN A 20 -21.80 -23.34 -14.14
N GLY A 21 -21.75 -22.12 -13.59
CA GLY A 21 -20.74 -21.14 -14.00
C GLY A 21 -21.08 -19.71 -13.65
N LEU A 22 -21.02 -18.79 -14.65
CA LEU A 22 -21.35 -17.37 -14.46
C LEU A 22 -21.96 -16.76 -15.73
N VAL A 23 -22.67 -15.63 -15.55
CA VAL A 23 -23.31 -14.89 -16.64
C VAL A 23 -22.61 -13.54 -16.84
N VAL A 24 -22.27 -13.25 -18.10
CA VAL A 24 -21.72 -11.96 -18.54
C VAL A 24 -22.44 -11.58 -19.82
N ASP A 25 -22.99 -10.37 -19.89
CA ASP A 25 -23.72 -9.84 -21.07
C ASP A 25 -24.85 -10.80 -21.55
N GLY A 26 -25.61 -11.34 -20.57
CA GLY A 26 -26.69 -12.28 -20.84
C GLY A 26 -26.24 -13.67 -21.30
N ARG A 27 -24.94 -13.90 -21.54
CA ARG A 27 -24.37 -15.20 -21.93
C ARG A 27 -23.91 -15.96 -20.69
N GLU A 28 -24.37 -17.21 -20.56
CA GLU A 28 -23.85 -18.11 -19.52
C GLU A 28 -22.58 -18.81 -20.03
N PHE A 29 -21.55 -18.77 -19.16
CA PHE A 29 -20.30 -19.52 -19.33
C PHE A 29 -20.33 -20.70 -18.39
N GLU A 30 -20.38 -21.90 -18.95
CA GLU A 30 -20.27 -23.14 -18.18
C GLU A 30 -18.82 -23.37 -17.77
N LEU A 31 -18.57 -23.53 -16.48
CA LEU A 31 -17.24 -23.59 -15.89
C LEU A 31 -17.19 -24.67 -14.81
N ASP A 32 -16.16 -25.50 -14.82
CA ASP A 32 -15.87 -26.46 -13.75
C ASP A 32 -15.23 -25.79 -12.53
N VAL A 33 -14.46 -24.71 -12.75
CA VAL A 33 -13.73 -24.02 -11.70
C VAL A 33 -13.72 -22.52 -11.96
N VAL A 34 -14.00 -21.72 -10.93
CA VAL A 34 -13.85 -20.28 -10.96
C VAL A 34 -12.76 -19.86 -9.98
N ILE A 35 -11.74 -19.16 -10.47
CA ILE A 35 -10.65 -18.64 -9.65
C ILE A 35 -10.84 -17.13 -9.48
N LEU A 36 -11.10 -16.69 -8.24
CA LEU A 36 -11.24 -15.28 -7.89
C LEU A 36 -9.86 -14.70 -7.61
N ALA A 37 -9.27 -14.03 -8.61
CA ALA A 37 -7.99 -13.33 -8.50
C ALA A 37 -8.20 -11.81 -8.43
N THR A 38 -9.07 -11.36 -7.54
CA THR A 38 -9.56 -9.97 -7.46
C THR A 38 -8.56 -9.00 -6.83
N GLY A 39 -7.41 -9.49 -6.35
CA GLY A 39 -6.35 -8.69 -5.76
C GLY A 39 -6.54 -8.40 -4.28
N PHE A 40 -5.66 -7.56 -3.74
CA PHE A 40 -5.64 -7.17 -2.34
C PHE A 40 -5.67 -5.64 -2.21
N ASP A 41 -6.12 -5.16 -1.06
CA ASP A 41 -5.88 -3.80 -0.62
C ASP A 41 -4.44 -3.66 -0.11
N ALA A 42 -3.52 -3.42 -1.06
CA ALA A 42 -2.10 -3.37 -0.79
C ALA A 42 -1.69 -2.10 -0.01
N GLY A 43 -0.61 -2.22 0.76
CA GLY A 43 0.01 -1.14 1.51
C GLY A 43 -0.73 -0.75 2.78
N THR A 44 -1.99 -0.36 2.70
CA THR A 44 -2.75 0.14 3.86
C THR A 44 -3.74 -0.86 4.43
N GLY A 45 -4.25 -1.81 3.65
CA GLY A 45 -5.39 -2.63 4.03
C GLY A 45 -5.22 -3.50 5.28
N ALA A 46 -4.02 -4.01 5.54
CA ALA A 46 -3.74 -4.79 6.75
C ALA A 46 -3.80 -3.92 8.01
N LEU A 47 -3.15 -2.74 7.98
CA LEU A 47 -3.14 -1.80 9.10
C LEU A 47 -4.50 -1.14 9.32
N ALA A 48 -5.26 -0.90 8.25
CA ALA A 48 -6.62 -0.36 8.33
C ALA A 48 -7.58 -1.25 9.14
N ARG A 49 -7.32 -2.54 9.22
CA ARG A 49 -8.13 -3.50 10.00
C ARG A 49 -7.73 -3.61 11.48
N MET A 50 -6.64 -2.95 11.89
CA MET A 50 -6.09 -3.06 13.24
C MET A 50 -6.60 -1.98 14.19
N ASP A 51 -7.38 -1.00 13.73
CA ASP A 51 -7.83 0.17 14.50
C ASP A 51 -6.67 0.88 15.25
N VAL A 52 -5.59 1.15 14.53
CA VAL A 52 -4.42 1.84 15.10
C VAL A 52 -4.79 3.27 15.46
N ARG A 53 -4.58 3.64 16.73
CA ARG A 53 -4.86 4.97 17.27
C ARG A 53 -3.58 5.67 17.69
N GLY A 54 -3.43 6.91 17.25
CA GLY A 54 -2.34 7.80 17.61
C GLY A 54 -2.70 8.79 18.70
N ARG A 55 -2.02 9.95 18.71
CA ARG A 55 -2.28 11.05 19.66
C ARG A 55 -3.74 11.49 19.57
N GLU A 56 -4.32 11.83 20.72
CA GLU A 56 -5.72 12.30 20.82
C GLU A 56 -6.76 11.36 20.22
N GLY A 57 -6.42 10.07 20.08
CA GLY A 57 -7.30 9.07 19.49
C GLY A 57 -7.40 9.13 17.96
N CYS A 58 -6.53 9.87 17.29
CA CYS A 58 -6.50 9.97 15.83
C CYS A 58 -6.42 8.57 15.19
N SER A 59 -7.31 8.27 14.26
CA SER A 59 -7.33 6.98 13.56
C SER A 59 -6.38 7.01 12.36
N LEU A 60 -5.46 6.05 12.30
CA LEU A 60 -4.56 5.85 11.15
C LEU A 60 -5.36 5.58 9.87
N THR A 61 -6.41 4.78 9.98
CA THR A 61 -7.29 4.46 8.86
C THR A 61 -8.00 5.69 8.31
N GLU A 62 -8.58 6.52 9.18
CA GLU A 62 -9.26 7.75 8.76
C GLU A 62 -8.30 8.75 8.13
N MET A 63 -7.08 8.83 8.63
CA MET A 63 -6.04 9.68 8.07
C MET A 63 -5.63 9.18 6.68
N TRP A 64 -5.33 7.90 6.53
CA TRP A 64 -4.91 7.31 5.25
C TRP A 64 -6.03 7.20 4.21
N ASN A 65 -7.29 7.19 4.64
CA ASN A 65 -8.43 7.32 3.71
C ASN A 65 -8.52 8.72 3.08
N LYS A 66 -7.91 9.73 3.69
CA LYS A 66 -7.82 11.09 3.14
C LYS A 66 -6.54 11.29 2.36
N ASP A 67 -5.42 10.89 2.93
CA ASP A 67 -4.09 11.03 2.33
C ASP A 67 -3.12 9.98 2.91
N ILE A 68 -2.55 9.12 2.05
CA ILE A 68 -1.62 8.07 2.48
C ILE A 68 -0.25 8.70 2.68
N ARG A 69 0.19 8.80 3.93
CA ARG A 69 1.39 9.50 4.37
C ARG A 69 2.24 8.63 5.27
N SER A 70 3.53 8.84 5.20
CA SER A 70 4.52 8.29 6.14
C SER A 70 5.84 9.03 6.00
N THR A 71 6.77 8.78 6.90
CA THR A 71 8.16 9.18 6.79
C THR A 71 8.99 7.93 6.53
N LEU A 72 9.70 7.88 5.40
CA LEU A 72 10.51 6.74 4.93
C LEU A 72 9.72 5.42 4.74
N GLY A 73 8.39 5.47 4.85
CA GLY A 73 7.57 4.26 4.92
C GLY A 73 7.65 3.51 6.24
N LEU A 74 8.30 4.10 7.25
CA LEU A 74 8.62 3.46 8.54
C LEU A 74 7.87 4.05 9.71
N GLN A 75 7.53 5.33 9.65
CA GLN A 75 6.85 6.05 10.73
C GLN A 75 5.77 6.99 10.19
N VAL A 76 4.84 7.39 11.05
CA VAL A 76 3.74 8.30 10.71
C VAL A 76 3.64 9.37 11.79
N HIS A 77 3.52 10.65 11.37
CA HIS A 77 3.30 11.75 12.30
C HIS A 77 1.97 11.58 13.04
N GLY A 78 1.94 11.88 14.34
CA GLY A 78 0.78 11.65 15.20
C GLY A 78 0.69 10.25 15.82
N PHE A 79 1.61 9.34 15.44
CA PHE A 79 1.64 7.96 15.94
C PHE A 79 3.00 7.63 16.58
N PRO A 80 3.24 8.11 17.81
CA PRO A 80 4.51 7.90 18.51
C PRO A 80 4.79 6.41 18.70
N ASN A 81 6.05 6.01 18.51
CA ASN A 81 6.54 4.63 18.63
C ASN A 81 5.89 3.62 17.67
N LEU A 82 5.12 4.07 16.70
CA LEU A 82 4.64 3.22 15.63
C LEU A 82 5.74 3.07 14.57
N PHE A 83 6.16 1.83 14.33
CA PHE A 83 7.01 1.48 13.20
C PHE A 83 6.24 0.55 12.26
N THR A 84 6.37 0.80 10.98
CA THR A 84 5.84 -0.05 9.92
C THR A 84 7.00 -0.62 9.09
N VAL A 85 6.98 -1.91 8.80
CA VAL A 85 7.95 -2.55 7.90
C VAL A 85 7.22 -2.87 6.61
N ALA A 86 7.79 -2.50 5.47
CA ALA A 86 7.13 -2.49 4.16
C ALA A 86 5.82 -1.67 4.18
N GLY A 87 5.76 -0.63 4.99
CA GLY A 87 4.63 0.29 5.06
C GLY A 87 4.47 1.11 3.78
N PRO A 88 3.36 1.85 3.65
CA PRO A 88 3.16 2.74 2.52
C PRO A 88 4.31 3.73 2.39
N LEU A 89 4.75 3.98 1.16
CA LEU A 89 5.86 4.86 0.77
C LEU A 89 7.25 4.35 1.21
N ALA A 90 7.37 3.08 1.64
CA ALA A 90 8.66 2.43 1.84
C ALA A 90 9.21 1.86 0.53
N PRO A 91 10.54 1.73 0.37
CA PRO A 91 11.11 0.86 -0.65
C PRO A 91 10.55 -0.55 -0.50
N SER A 92 9.95 -1.09 -1.57
CA SER A 92 9.34 -2.42 -1.53
C SER A 92 9.30 -3.10 -2.89
N THR A 93 8.72 -4.27 -2.93
CA THR A 93 8.65 -5.35 -3.91
C THR A 93 8.96 -5.07 -5.38
N ALA A 94 8.57 -3.93 -5.91
CA ALA A 94 8.66 -3.71 -7.35
C ALA A 94 10.04 -3.24 -7.82
N PHE A 95 10.80 -2.61 -6.93
CA PHE A 95 11.99 -1.84 -7.31
C PHE A 95 13.22 -2.18 -6.46
N CYS A 96 13.10 -3.13 -5.56
CA CYS A 96 14.23 -3.67 -4.81
C CYS A 96 14.05 -5.17 -4.52
N ASN A 97 15.16 -5.85 -4.18
CA ASN A 97 15.04 -7.17 -3.57
C ASN A 97 14.39 -7.02 -2.20
N MET A 98 13.21 -7.63 -2.04
CA MET A 98 12.40 -7.46 -0.84
C MET A 98 13.16 -7.81 0.44
N ALA A 99 13.90 -8.91 0.45
CA ALA A 99 14.67 -9.33 1.62
C ALA A 99 15.69 -8.26 2.03
N THR A 100 16.42 -7.70 1.06
CA THR A 100 17.39 -6.62 1.31
C THR A 100 16.74 -5.35 1.84
N CYS A 101 15.60 -4.94 1.25
CA CYS A 101 14.88 -3.76 1.68
C CYS A 101 14.29 -3.94 3.09
N LEU A 102 13.76 -5.11 3.40
CA LEU A 102 13.25 -5.43 4.73
C LEU A 102 14.36 -5.45 5.78
N GLN A 103 15.53 -6.03 5.44
CA GLN A 103 16.69 -6.03 6.33
C GLN A 103 17.11 -4.61 6.70
N GLN A 104 17.26 -3.73 5.70
CA GLN A 104 17.61 -2.33 5.92
C GLN A 104 16.59 -1.62 6.82
N GLN A 105 15.29 -1.85 6.60
CA GLN A 105 14.23 -1.25 7.40
C GLN A 105 14.27 -1.74 8.85
N VAL A 106 14.48 -3.04 9.05
CA VAL A 106 14.58 -3.64 10.40
C VAL A 106 15.85 -3.14 11.12
N ASP A 107 16.97 -3.03 10.42
CA ASP A 107 18.22 -2.50 10.99
C ASP A 107 18.01 -1.05 11.44
N TRP A 108 17.38 -0.21 10.59
CA TRP A 108 17.06 1.17 10.93
C TRP A 108 16.15 1.27 12.18
N VAL A 109 15.08 0.46 12.26
CA VAL A 109 14.19 0.42 13.43
C VAL A 109 14.95 -0.01 14.69
N SER A 110 15.82 -1.02 14.56
CA SER A 110 16.64 -1.53 15.66
C SER A 110 17.62 -0.46 16.18
N ASP A 111 18.26 0.27 15.26
CA ASP A 111 19.16 1.37 15.59
C ASP A 111 18.41 2.54 16.27
N CYS A 112 17.20 2.86 15.81
CA CYS A 112 16.35 3.84 16.49
C CYS A 112 16.04 3.43 17.92
N ILE A 113 15.65 2.18 18.16
CA ILE A 113 15.36 1.67 19.50
C ILE A 113 16.62 1.70 20.38
N ALA A 114 17.77 1.31 19.84
CA ALA A 114 19.05 1.35 20.53
C ALA A 114 19.44 2.81 20.90
N PHE A 115 19.24 3.75 19.97
CA PHE A 115 19.45 5.18 20.21
C PHE A 115 18.57 5.70 21.33
N LEU A 116 17.26 5.40 21.32
CA LEU A 116 16.34 5.82 22.37
C LEU A 116 16.81 5.34 23.75
N ARG A 117 17.17 4.05 23.87
CA ARG A 117 17.68 3.47 25.11
C ARG A 117 18.97 4.15 25.57
N LYS A 118 19.92 4.36 24.66
CA LYS A 118 21.21 5.02 24.97
C LYS A 118 21.06 6.45 25.48
N HIS A 119 20.03 7.17 25.01
CA HIS A 119 19.80 8.57 25.34
C HIS A 119 18.67 8.79 26.37
N ASP A 120 18.21 7.71 27.01
CA ASP A 120 17.12 7.76 28.00
C ASP A 120 15.86 8.44 27.42
N LYS A 121 15.51 8.08 26.18
CA LYS A 121 14.31 8.55 25.50
C LYS A 121 13.30 7.41 25.39
N SER A 122 12.03 7.73 25.61
CA SER A 122 10.93 6.77 25.57
C SER A 122 10.01 6.93 24.36
N VAL A 123 10.16 8.02 23.61
CA VAL A 123 9.28 8.36 22.50
C VAL A 123 10.09 8.82 21.30
N ILE A 124 9.72 8.29 20.13
CA ILE A 124 10.15 8.77 18.82
C ILE A 124 8.94 8.95 17.92
N GLU A 125 8.95 10.02 17.16
CA GLU A 125 7.89 10.37 16.23
C GLU A 125 8.47 11.30 15.15
N PRO A 126 8.14 11.16 13.88
CA PRO A 126 8.55 12.12 12.87
C PRO A 126 7.81 13.44 13.06
N THR A 127 8.47 14.55 12.78
CA THR A 127 7.78 15.84 12.72
C THR A 127 6.93 15.93 11.45
N VAL A 128 5.92 16.80 11.46
CA VAL A 128 5.06 17.03 10.29
C VAL A 128 5.86 17.55 9.08
N GLU A 129 6.90 18.35 9.35
CA GLU A 129 7.79 18.88 8.32
C GLU A 129 8.55 17.75 7.61
N LYS A 130 9.10 16.80 8.39
CA LYS A 130 9.85 15.66 7.84
C LYS A 130 8.95 14.68 7.09
N GLU A 131 7.75 14.49 7.56
CA GLU A 131 6.77 13.71 6.80
C GLU A 131 6.39 14.40 5.49
N ASN A 132 6.16 15.72 5.50
CA ASN A 132 5.88 16.50 4.29
C ASN A 132 7.04 16.45 3.29
N GLU A 133 8.28 16.63 3.76
CA GLU A 133 9.49 16.53 2.92
C GLU A 133 9.56 15.15 2.23
N TRP A 134 9.35 14.08 2.99
CA TRP A 134 9.37 12.72 2.43
C TRP A 134 8.26 12.49 1.43
N VAL A 135 7.03 12.89 1.74
CA VAL A 135 5.87 12.75 0.83
C VAL A 135 6.10 13.52 -0.46
N THR A 136 6.62 14.74 -0.39
CA THR A 136 6.94 15.56 -1.56
C THR A 136 7.99 14.88 -2.43
N HIS A 137 9.10 14.46 -1.83
CA HIS A 137 10.16 13.75 -2.54
C HIS A 137 9.66 12.45 -3.19
N HIS A 138 8.87 11.67 -2.44
CA HIS A 138 8.27 10.44 -2.96
C HIS A 138 7.39 10.71 -4.20
N ASP A 139 6.54 11.73 -4.13
CA ASP A 139 5.63 12.07 -5.23
C ASP A 139 6.39 12.60 -6.45
N GLU A 140 7.47 13.37 -6.26
CA GLU A 140 8.35 13.82 -7.34
C GLU A 140 8.98 12.62 -8.07
N VAL A 141 9.54 11.66 -7.33
CA VAL A 141 10.14 10.43 -7.88
C VAL A 141 9.07 9.59 -8.59
N ALA A 142 7.90 9.42 -8.01
CA ALA A 142 6.79 8.66 -8.59
C ALA A 142 6.31 9.26 -9.90
N ASN A 143 6.13 10.59 -9.94
CA ASN A 143 5.63 11.33 -11.11
C ASN A 143 6.63 11.37 -12.28
N ALA A 144 7.93 11.16 -12.01
CA ALA A 144 8.94 11.00 -13.06
C ALA A 144 8.81 9.69 -13.84
N THR A 145 7.89 8.79 -13.45
CA THR A 145 7.71 7.46 -14.05
C THR A 145 6.34 7.30 -14.71
N LEU A 146 6.20 6.23 -15.49
CA LEU A 146 4.92 5.86 -16.09
C LEU A 146 3.93 5.22 -15.08
N MET A 147 4.37 4.88 -13.88
CA MET A 147 3.54 4.18 -12.88
C MET A 147 2.27 4.97 -12.54
N MET A 148 2.37 6.28 -12.38
CA MET A 148 1.23 7.14 -12.06
C MET A 148 0.22 7.30 -13.19
N ARG A 149 0.58 6.88 -14.42
CA ARG A 149 -0.32 6.89 -15.60
C ARG A 149 -1.16 5.62 -15.71
N THR A 150 -0.94 4.63 -14.85
CA THR A 150 -1.64 3.35 -14.89
C THR A 150 -2.69 3.24 -13.77
N ASN A 151 -3.77 2.49 -14.03
CA ASN A 151 -4.72 2.09 -12.99
C ASN A 151 -4.26 0.76 -12.41
N SER A 152 -3.32 0.83 -11.49
CA SER A 152 -2.69 -0.34 -10.88
C SER A 152 -2.93 -0.38 -9.37
N TRP A 153 -2.88 -1.58 -8.80
CA TRP A 153 -2.88 -1.76 -7.34
C TRP A 153 -1.67 -1.08 -6.67
N TYR A 154 -0.58 -0.88 -7.40
CA TYR A 154 0.57 -0.09 -6.93
C TYR A 154 0.22 1.36 -6.61
N THR A 155 -0.81 1.90 -7.24
CA THR A 155 -1.29 3.26 -7.01
C THR A 155 -2.57 3.31 -6.16
N GLY A 156 -3.03 2.17 -5.63
CA GLY A 156 -4.28 2.06 -4.91
C GLY A 156 -5.54 2.13 -5.78
N ALA A 157 -5.38 2.18 -7.11
CA ALA A 157 -6.50 2.37 -8.04
C ALA A 157 -7.44 1.15 -8.18
N ASN A 158 -7.11 0.01 -7.56
CA ASN A 158 -7.95 -1.18 -7.50
C ASN A 158 -8.94 -1.19 -6.34
N VAL A 159 -8.86 -0.21 -5.43
CA VAL A 159 -9.78 -0.06 -4.29
C VAL A 159 -10.56 1.23 -4.46
N GLU A 160 -11.88 1.13 -4.50
CA GLU A 160 -12.77 2.28 -4.65
C GLU A 160 -12.67 3.23 -3.46
N GLY A 161 -12.60 4.54 -3.73
CA GLY A 161 -12.48 5.57 -2.70
C GLY A 161 -11.10 5.72 -2.06
N LYS A 162 -10.13 4.83 -2.37
CA LYS A 162 -8.77 4.95 -1.85
C LYS A 162 -8.02 6.10 -2.51
N PRO A 163 -7.30 6.94 -1.73
CA PRO A 163 -6.45 7.99 -2.30
C PRO A 163 -5.42 7.39 -3.26
N ARG A 164 -5.29 7.99 -4.43
CA ARG A 164 -4.35 7.54 -5.45
C ARG A 164 -2.97 8.09 -5.21
N ARG A 165 -2.05 7.23 -4.77
CA ARG A 165 -0.62 7.52 -4.61
C ARG A 165 0.17 6.25 -4.90
N LEU A 166 1.38 6.36 -5.45
CA LEU A 166 2.27 5.21 -5.57
C LEU A 166 2.58 4.69 -4.15
N LEU A 167 2.22 3.44 -3.85
CA LEU A 167 2.30 2.88 -2.51
C LEU A 167 3.71 2.43 -2.12
N SER A 168 4.61 2.33 -3.09
CA SER A 168 6.01 1.94 -2.88
C SER A 168 6.96 3.03 -3.32
N TYR A 169 8.00 3.33 -2.54
CA TYR A 169 9.07 4.20 -2.96
C TYR A 169 9.96 3.50 -3.99
N ILE A 170 10.29 4.21 -5.05
CA ILE A 170 11.03 3.67 -6.21
C ILE A 170 12.39 4.33 -6.45
N GLY A 171 12.79 5.24 -5.57
CA GLY A 171 14.08 5.92 -5.64
C GLY A 171 15.28 5.11 -5.15
N GLY A 172 15.07 3.86 -4.74
CA GLY A 172 16.11 2.98 -4.21
C GLY A 172 16.30 3.06 -2.71
N VAL A 173 17.31 2.36 -2.22
CA VAL A 173 17.78 2.41 -0.82
C VAL A 173 19.19 2.98 -0.86
N GLY A 174 19.39 4.17 -0.34
CA GLY A 174 20.67 4.87 -0.26
C GLY A 174 21.14 5.02 1.17
#